data_02786c544821a5bf4e6c13dc33576edf
#
_entry.id   02786c544821a5bf4e6c13dc33576edf
#
_cell.length_a   1.000
_cell.length_b   1.000
_cell.length_c   1.000
_cell.angle_alpha   90.00
_cell.angle_beta   90.00
_cell.angle_gamma   90.00
#
_symmetry.space_group_name_H-M   'P 1'
#
loop_
_entity.id
_entity.type
_entity.pdbx_description
1 polymer ?
#
loop_
_entity_poly.entity_id
_entity_poly.type
_entity_poly.pdbx_seq_one_letter_code
_entity_poly.pdbx_strand_id
1 'polypeptide(L)'
;MDDSRVADPEGKAAMNSERAPRPMAPLIDIPAGEIVLRDEGTRTHWKVELAGFGLAPHPVTRELYAAVMGAPLAASVARRQPVTEVSWIDAIRFCNRLSLSAGLEPCYSRIDEPDAHEVSCDWEADGYRLPSEAEWEYACRAGSVHTRYGELDEIAWHRGNSGDTVHDVATRTPNGWGLHDMIGNVWEWCWDVYDPQVYGPYRVFRGAGAFDPPRACRASCRRKSHPTFRIDDLGFRLARSA
;
A
#
# COMPACT_ATOMS: atom_id res chain seq x y z
N MET A 1 -59.55 43.05 -29.95
CA MET A 1 -59.62 42.28 -28.69
C MET A 1 -59.00 40.95 -28.99
N ASP A 2 -57.72 40.89 -28.74
CA ASP A 2 -56.88 39.69 -29.00
C ASP A 2 -56.15 39.37 -27.76
N ASP A 3 -56.45 38.21 -27.21
CA ASP A 3 -55.90 37.74 -25.95
C ASP A 3 -55.01 36.56 -26.26
N SER A 4 -53.74 36.83 -26.58
CA SER A 4 -52.71 35.83 -26.83
C SER A 4 -51.94 35.50 -25.53
N ARG A 5 -52.34 34.43 -24.86
CA ARG A 5 -51.58 33.84 -23.78
C ARG A 5 -50.33 33.14 -24.35
N VAL A 6 -49.18 33.65 -23.99
CA VAL A 6 -47.89 33.02 -24.21
C VAL A 6 -47.68 31.95 -23.09
N ALA A 7 -47.54 30.72 -23.50
CA ALA A 7 -47.12 29.61 -22.61
C ALA A 7 -45.60 29.59 -22.48
N ASP A 8 -45.15 29.59 -21.27
CA ASP A 8 -43.73 29.45 -20.91
C ASP A 8 -43.36 27.94 -20.78
N PRO A 9 -42.41 27.40 -21.56
CA PRO A 9 -41.98 26.04 -21.44
C PRO A 9 -40.51 25.98 -21.01
N GLU A 10 -40.19 26.14 -19.75
CA GLU A 10 -38.88 25.74 -19.26
C GLU A 10 -38.97 24.99 -17.91
N GLY A 11 -39.40 23.74 -18.00
CA GLY A 11 -39.11 22.73 -17.00
C GLY A 11 -37.66 22.30 -17.12
N LYS A 12 -36.74 22.96 -16.42
CA LYS A 12 -35.37 22.44 -16.22
C LYS A 12 -35.43 21.19 -15.38
N ALA A 13 -35.39 20.05 -16.05
CA ALA A 13 -35.07 18.78 -15.39
C ALA A 13 -33.63 18.88 -14.80
N ALA A 14 -33.55 19.01 -13.50
CA ALA A 14 -32.29 18.85 -12.78
C ALA A 14 -31.81 17.43 -13.00
N MET A 15 -30.82 17.23 -13.87
CA MET A 15 -30.08 16.00 -13.99
C MET A 15 -29.33 15.78 -12.67
N ASN A 16 -29.90 14.94 -11.82
CA ASN A 16 -29.23 14.39 -10.68
C ASN A 16 -28.12 13.48 -11.22
N SER A 17 -26.92 14.01 -11.45
CA SER A 17 -25.76 13.19 -11.74
C SER A 17 -25.42 12.42 -10.46
N GLU A 18 -25.91 11.20 -10.32
CA GLU A 18 -25.42 10.27 -9.34
C GLU A 18 -23.90 10.15 -9.54
N ARG A 19 -23.16 10.79 -8.66
CA ARG A 19 -21.70 10.72 -8.63
C ARG A 19 -21.35 9.26 -8.37
N ALA A 20 -20.65 8.64 -9.32
CA ALA A 20 -20.15 7.28 -9.12
C ALA A 20 -19.49 7.15 -7.74
N PRO A 21 -19.69 6.03 -7.03
CA PRO A 21 -19.11 5.83 -5.71
C PRO A 21 -17.60 6.08 -5.77
N ARG A 22 -17.11 6.91 -4.84
CA ARG A 22 -15.69 7.25 -4.77
C ARG A 22 -14.90 6.01 -4.39
N PRO A 23 -13.82 5.66 -5.10
CA PRO A 23 -13.00 4.53 -4.73
C PRO A 23 -12.41 4.77 -3.33
N MET A 24 -12.67 3.86 -2.42
CA MET A 24 -12.08 3.83 -1.08
C MET A 24 -11.44 2.46 -0.88
N ALA A 25 -10.26 2.42 -0.27
CA ALA A 25 -9.64 1.18 0.14
C ALA A 25 -10.08 0.83 1.57
N PRO A 26 -10.48 -0.41 1.85
CA PRO A 26 -10.76 -0.84 3.22
C PRO A 26 -9.48 -0.81 4.06
N LEU A 27 -9.61 -0.43 5.33
CA LEU A 27 -8.51 -0.44 6.29
C LEU A 27 -8.94 -1.23 7.53
N ILE A 28 -7.96 -1.87 8.16
CA ILE A 28 -8.05 -2.48 9.47
C ILE A 28 -7.41 -1.53 10.46
N ASP A 29 -8.12 -1.24 11.56
CA ASP A 29 -7.59 -0.40 12.64
C ASP A 29 -6.51 -1.16 13.40
N ILE A 30 -5.31 -0.62 13.41
CA ILE A 30 -4.15 -1.15 14.12
C ILE A 30 -3.98 -0.36 15.41
N PRO A 31 -3.95 -1.02 16.57
CA PRO A 31 -3.84 -0.31 17.85
C PRO A 31 -2.47 0.36 18.01
N ALA A 32 -2.44 1.44 18.79
CA ALA A 32 -1.18 2.03 19.24
C ALA A 32 -0.33 1.00 20.02
N GLY A 33 0.98 1.13 19.95
CA GLY A 33 1.90 0.23 20.64
C GLY A 33 3.35 0.54 20.41
N GLU A 34 4.19 -0.45 20.58
CA GLU A 34 5.63 -0.31 20.38
C GLU A 34 6.23 -1.53 19.68
N ILE A 35 7.30 -1.32 18.96
CA ILE A 35 8.08 -2.38 18.32
C ILE A 35 9.58 -2.13 18.49
N VAL A 36 10.34 -3.21 18.59
CA VAL A 36 11.81 -3.17 18.47
C VAL A 36 12.18 -3.68 17.09
N LEU A 37 12.56 -2.76 16.22
CA LEU A 37 13.10 -3.09 14.91
C LEU A 37 14.56 -3.58 15.03
N ARG A 38 14.95 -4.43 14.08
CA ARG A 38 16.30 -4.98 14.03
C ARG A 38 16.85 -4.90 12.60
N ASP A 39 18.05 -4.39 12.47
CA ASP A 39 18.86 -4.55 11.27
C ASP A 39 19.83 -5.73 11.47
N GLU A 40 19.62 -6.81 10.71
CA GLU A 40 20.45 -8.02 10.82
C GLU A 40 21.86 -7.82 10.24
N GLY A 41 22.02 -6.90 9.30
CA GLY A 41 23.30 -6.60 8.66
C GLY A 41 24.26 -5.86 9.60
N THR A 42 23.75 -4.84 10.27
CA THR A 42 24.51 -4.02 11.24
C THR A 42 24.44 -4.56 12.67
N ARG A 43 23.53 -5.50 12.93
CA ARG A 43 23.21 -6.05 14.27
C ARG A 43 22.72 -4.98 15.26
N THR A 44 22.19 -3.88 14.74
CA THR A 44 21.57 -2.83 15.53
C THR A 44 20.09 -3.11 15.77
N HIS A 45 19.57 -2.56 16.85
CA HIS A 45 18.13 -2.57 17.14
C HIS A 45 17.73 -1.24 17.76
N TRP A 46 16.47 -0.83 17.51
CA TRP A 46 15.92 0.40 18.05
C TRP A 46 14.43 0.26 18.31
N LYS A 47 13.95 0.93 19.34
CA LYS A 47 12.56 0.92 19.75
C LYS A 47 11.83 2.06 19.02
N VAL A 48 10.62 1.78 18.56
CA VAL A 48 9.70 2.75 17.94
C VAL A 48 8.36 2.66 18.65
N GLU A 49 7.84 3.79 19.10
CA GLU A 49 6.47 3.94 19.58
C GLU A 49 5.58 4.30 18.40
N LEU A 50 4.40 3.69 18.33
CA LEU A 50 3.45 3.86 17.23
C LEU A 50 2.13 4.37 17.78
N ALA A 51 1.61 5.44 17.19
CA ALA A 51 0.20 5.79 17.32
C ALA A 51 -0.67 4.72 16.63
N GLY A 52 -1.98 4.70 16.91
CA GLY A 52 -2.93 3.89 16.14
C GLY A 52 -2.98 4.37 14.68
N PHE A 53 -3.23 3.45 13.74
CA PHE A 53 -3.31 3.75 12.31
C PHE A 53 -4.19 2.72 11.60
N GLY A 54 -4.68 3.09 10.42
CA GLY A 54 -5.35 2.14 9.53
C GLY A 54 -4.36 1.50 8.57
N LEU A 55 -4.50 0.19 8.31
CA LEU A 55 -3.69 -0.54 7.34
C LEU A 55 -4.56 -1.38 6.41
N ALA A 56 -4.30 -1.36 5.11
CA ALA A 56 -5.04 -2.17 4.15
C ALA A 56 -4.87 -3.67 4.44
N PRO A 57 -5.97 -4.48 4.34
CA PRO A 57 -5.92 -5.90 4.67
C PRO A 57 -4.97 -6.71 3.78
N HIS A 58 -4.63 -6.21 2.61
CA HIS A 58 -3.75 -6.84 1.64
C HIS A 58 -3.08 -5.78 0.75
N PRO A 59 -2.06 -6.13 -0.04
CA PRO A 59 -1.44 -5.23 -1.02
C PRO A 59 -2.45 -4.64 -2.01
N VAL A 60 -2.14 -3.47 -2.58
CA VAL A 60 -2.96 -2.84 -3.63
C VAL A 60 -3.07 -3.78 -4.83
N THR A 61 -4.31 -4.05 -5.26
CA THR A 61 -4.58 -4.93 -6.40
C THR A 61 -4.41 -4.19 -7.74
N ARG A 62 -4.19 -4.95 -8.81
CA ARG A 62 -4.17 -4.41 -10.18
C ARG A 62 -5.46 -3.68 -10.53
N GLU A 63 -6.60 -4.20 -10.06
CA GLU A 63 -7.90 -3.57 -10.30
C GLU A 63 -8.01 -2.19 -9.63
N LEU A 64 -7.67 -2.09 -8.35
CA LEU A 64 -7.70 -0.82 -7.63
C LEU A 64 -6.70 0.17 -8.22
N TYR A 65 -5.48 -0.31 -8.53
CA TYR A 65 -4.45 0.54 -9.14
C TYR A 65 -4.92 1.12 -10.47
N ALA A 66 -5.46 0.30 -11.34
CA ALA A 66 -5.95 0.73 -12.65
C ALA A 66 -7.13 1.71 -12.53
N ALA A 67 -8.06 1.45 -11.63
CA ALA A 67 -9.21 2.34 -11.40
C ALA A 67 -8.78 3.74 -10.95
N VAL A 68 -7.80 3.82 -10.05
CA VAL A 68 -7.29 5.10 -9.52
C VAL A 68 -6.40 5.82 -10.53
N MET A 69 -5.53 5.08 -11.23
CA MET A 69 -4.59 5.66 -12.18
C MET A 69 -5.22 5.96 -13.56
N GLY A 70 -6.45 5.50 -13.79
CA GLY A 70 -7.15 5.70 -15.07
C GLY A 70 -6.60 4.84 -16.20
N ALA A 71 -5.97 3.70 -15.88
CA ALA A 71 -5.42 2.77 -16.85
C ALA A 71 -6.41 1.64 -17.15
N PRO A 72 -6.72 1.33 -18.42
CA PRO A 72 -7.62 0.22 -18.73
C PRO A 72 -6.92 -1.12 -18.43
N LEU A 73 -7.64 -2.04 -17.78
CA LEU A 73 -7.21 -3.42 -17.62
C LEU A 73 -7.78 -4.28 -18.74
N ALA A 74 -6.90 -5.03 -19.40
CA ALA A 74 -7.36 -6.05 -20.35
C ALA A 74 -8.19 -7.12 -19.62
N ALA A 75 -9.14 -7.74 -20.32
CA ALA A 75 -10.01 -8.77 -19.74
C ALA A 75 -9.26 -10.01 -19.21
N SER A 76 -8.09 -10.30 -19.79
CA SER A 76 -7.22 -11.41 -19.40
C SER A 76 -6.36 -11.16 -18.16
N VAL A 77 -6.35 -9.94 -17.62
CA VAL A 77 -5.52 -9.59 -16.45
C VAL A 77 -6.15 -10.13 -15.17
N ALA A 78 -5.36 -10.80 -14.36
CA ALA A 78 -5.73 -11.24 -13.03
C ALA A 78 -5.93 -10.02 -12.09
N ARG A 79 -7.18 -9.57 -11.98
CA ARG A 79 -7.56 -8.30 -11.33
C ARG A 79 -7.23 -8.25 -9.85
N ARG A 80 -7.34 -9.40 -9.18
CA ARG A 80 -7.11 -9.54 -7.74
C ARG A 80 -5.65 -9.76 -7.36
N GLN A 81 -4.74 -9.94 -8.31
CA GLN A 81 -3.32 -9.99 -8.02
C GLN A 81 -2.83 -8.62 -7.55
N PRO A 82 -1.82 -8.57 -6.65
CA PRO A 82 -1.13 -7.33 -6.32
C PRO A 82 -0.63 -6.61 -7.57
N VAL A 83 -0.67 -5.29 -7.57
CA VAL A 83 0.07 -4.51 -8.55
C VAL A 83 1.57 -4.67 -8.29
N THR A 84 2.32 -4.95 -9.33
CA THR A 84 3.78 -5.09 -9.32
C THR A 84 4.41 -4.20 -10.36
N GLU A 85 5.74 -4.18 -10.45
CA GLU A 85 6.49 -3.30 -11.36
C GLU A 85 6.18 -1.82 -11.12
N VAL A 86 5.88 -1.46 -9.88
CA VAL A 86 5.63 -0.09 -9.43
C VAL A 86 6.81 0.42 -8.60
N SER A 87 7.28 1.61 -8.92
CA SER A 87 8.32 2.27 -8.15
C SER A 87 7.73 2.87 -6.85
N TRP A 88 8.60 3.25 -5.92
CA TRP A 88 8.18 3.98 -4.73
C TRP A 88 7.48 5.30 -5.08
N ILE A 89 8.00 6.00 -6.10
CA ILE A 89 7.38 7.23 -6.63
C ILE A 89 5.97 6.95 -7.18
N ASP A 90 5.76 5.85 -7.90
CA ASP A 90 4.43 5.49 -8.39
C ASP A 90 3.46 5.20 -7.25
N ALA A 91 3.96 4.51 -6.19
CA ALA A 91 3.16 4.18 -5.02
C ALA A 91 2.67 5.43 -4.27
N ILE A 92 3.53 6.43 -4.04
CA ILE A 92 3.12 7.68 -3.38
C ILE A 92 2.22 8.56 -4.26
N ARG A 93 2.43 8.58 -5.57
CA ARG A 93 1.50 9.22 -6.52
C ARG A 93 0.13 8.57 -6.49
N PHE A 94 0.10 7.25 -6.44
CA PHE A 94 -1.15 6.50 -6.29
C PHE A 94 -1.87 6.88 -4.99
N CYS A 95 -1.17 6.91 -3.85
CA CYS A 95 -1.72 7.31 -2.55
C CYS A 95 -2.39 8.68 -2.62
N ASN A 96 -1.70 9.69 -3.18
CA ASN A 96 -2.26 11.03 -3.33
C ASN A 96 -3.49 11.05 -4.27
N ARG A 97 -3.45 10.33 -5.39
CA ARG A 97 -4.59 10.25 -6.31
C ARG A 97 -5.81 9.59 -5.65
N LEU A 98 -5.60 8.51 -4.90
CA LEU A 98 -6.66 7.84 -4.17
C LEU A 98 -7.25 8.78 -3.11
N SER A 99 -6.41 9.48 -2.35
CA SER A 99 -6.85 10.47 -1.35
C SER A 99 -7.75 11.53 -1.98
N LEU A 100 -7.29 12.18 -3.05
CA LEU A 100 -8.07 13.19 -3.78
C LEU A 100 -9.40 12.63 -4.32
N SER A 101 -9.39 11.41 -4.88
CA SER A 101 -10.61 10.79 -5.38
C SER A 101 -11.60 10.45 -4.26
N ALA A 102 -11.11 10.14 -3.06
CA ALA A 102 -11.90 9.91 -1.86
C ALA A 102 -12.36 11.22 -1.18
N GLY A 103 -11.81 12.36 -1.56
CA GLY A 103 -12.09 13.67 -0.95
C GLY A 103 -11.32 13.88 0.35
N LEU A 104 -10.16 13.22 0.49
CA LEU A 104 -9.23 13.30 1.60
C LEU A 104 -8.04 14.21 1.25
N GLU A 105 -7.34 14.71 2.25
CA GLU A 105 -6.15 15.52 2.07
C GLU A 105 -4.94 14.63 1.73
N PRO A 106 -4.23 14.87 0.60
CA PRO A 106 -3.06 14.08 0.22
C PRO A 106 -1.91 14.24 1.21
N CYS A 107 -1.28 13.12 1.58
CA CYS A 107 -0.16 13.14 2.53
C CYS A 107 1.17 13.61 1.92
N TYR A 108 1.37 13.47 0.62
CA TYR A 108 2.67 13.70 0.00
C TYR A 108 2.73 15.00 -0.78
N SER A 109 3.82 15.74 -0.58
CA SER A 109 4.14 16.95 -1.37
C SER A 109 5.50 16.81 -2.05
N ARG A 110 5.77 17.66 -3.05
CA ARG A 110 7.03 17.71 -3.81
C ARG A 110 7.38 16.40 -4.55
N ILE A 111 6.38 15.62 -4.96
CA ILE A 111 6.57 14.31 -5.62
C ILE A 111 7.26 14.45 -6.99
N ASP A 112 7.09 15.57 -7.66
CA ASP A 112 7.62 15.80 -9.01
C ASP A 112 9.00 16.47 -9.02
N GLU A 113 9.60 16.69 -7.84
CA GLU A 113 10.96 17.18 -7.73
C GLU A 113 11.97 16.14 -8.23
N PRO A 114 13.08 16.56 -8.82
CA PRO A 114 14.08 15.65 -9.36
C PRO A 114 14.72 14.74 -8.32
N ASP A 115 14.78 15.20 -7.07
CA ASP A 115 15.35 14.47 -5.96
C ASP A 115 14.26 13.89 -5.04
N ALA A 116 14.19 12.56 -4.97
CA ALA A 116 13.27 11.85 -4.11
C ALA A 116 13.50 12.12 -2.59
N HIS A 117 14.63 12.72 -2.19
CA HIS A 117 14.84 13.19 -0.83
C HIS A 117 13.99 14.40 -0.47
N GLU A 118 13.54 15.16 -1.46
CA GLU A 118 12.73 16.35 -1.25
C GLU A 118 11.25 16.05 -1.04
N VAL A 119 10.80 14.81 -1.29
CA VAL A 119 9.44 14.40 -1.01
C VAL A 119 9.20 14.43 0.50
N SER A 120 8.16 15.13 0.93
CA SER A 120 7.73 15.15 2.33
C SER A 120 6.38 14.46 2.52
N CYS A 121 6.15 13.93 3.72
CA CYS A 121 4.88 13.34 4.14
C CYS A 121 4.31 14.17 5.29
N ASP A 122 3.09 14.63 5.13
CA ASP A 122 2.29 15.17 6.21
C ASP A 122 1.57 14.01 6.90
N TRP A 123 1.99 13.69 8.11
CA TRP A 123 1.44 12.60 8.93
C TRP A 123 0.12 12.97 9.61
N GLU A 124 -0.24 14.25 9.65
CA GLU A 124 -1.51 14.73 10.19
C GLU A 124 -2.63 14.75 9.13
N ALA A 125 -2.26 14.67 7.84
CA ALA A 125 -3.22 14.58 6.75
C ALA A 125 -4.02 13.27 6.82
N ASP A 126 -5.31 13.34 6.51
CA ASP A 126 -6.23 12.20 6.58
C ASP A 126 -6.23 11.31 5.33
N GLY A 127 -5.28 11.51 4.43
CA GLY A 127 -5.14 10.77 3.18
C GLY A 127 -4.49 9.40 3.34
N TYR A 128 -4.47 8.67 2.22
CA TYR A 128 -3.74 7.41 2.12
C TYR A 128 -2.25 7.66 1.94
N ARG A 129 -1.45 6.80 2.55
CA ARG A 129 0.01 6.82 2.50
C ARG A 129 0.60 5.41 2.47
N LEU A 130 1.89 5.28 2.29
CA LEU A 130 2.63 4.06 2.59
C LEU A 130 2.75 3.91 4.12
N PRO A 131 2.79 2.69 4.64
CA PRO A 131 3.19 2.49 6.03
C PRO A 131 4.66 2.89 6.22
N SER A 132 5.01 3.35 7.42
CA SER A 132 6.40 3.34 7.84
C SER A 132 6.90 1.89 7.98
N GLU A 133 8.21 1.69 7.96
CA GLU A 133 8.80 0.37 8.19
C GLU A 133 8.39 -0.22 9.54
N ALA A 134 8.31 0.63 10.56
CA ALA A 134 7.90 0.23 11.90
C ALA A 134 6.41 -0.17 11.95
N GLU A 135 5.52 0.61 11.34
CA GLU A 135 4.11 0.26 11.20
C GLU A 135 3.93 -1.06 10.48
N TRP A 136 4.66 -1.25 9.38
CA TRP A 136 4.57 -2.47 8.59
C TRP A 136 4.97 -3.71 9.41
N GLU A 137 6.14 -3.71 10.08
CA GLU A 137 6.60 -4.87 10.87
C GLU A 137 5.72 -5.10 12.09
N TYR A 138 5.28 -4.04 12.78
CA TYR A 138 4.35 -4.14 13.91
C TYR A 138 3.05 -4.81 13.49
N ALA A 139 2.47 -4.37 12.39
CA ALA A 139 1.26 -4.95 11.83
C ALA A 139 1.47 -6.40 11.34
N CYS A 140 2.60 -6.70 10.71
CA CYS A 140 2.95 -8.05 10.29
C CYS A 140 2.99 -9.01 11.47
N ARG A 141 3.57 -8.60 12.58
CA ARG A 141 3.67 -9.44 13.79
C ARG A 141 2.35 -9.63 14.50
N ALA A 142 1.46 -8.65 14.49
CA ALA A 142 0.16 -8.71 15.16
C ALA A 142 0.26 -9.28 16.59
N GLY A 143 1.24 -8.81 17.37
CA GLY A 143 1.53 -9.28 18.73
C GLY A 143 2.40 -10.55 18.82
N SER A 144 2.71 -11.20 17.70
CA SER A 144 3.62 -12.37 17.70
C SER A 144 5.08 -11.98 17.91
N VAL A 145 5.77 -12.72 18.76
CA VAL A 145 7.22 -12.59 18.99
C VAL A 145 8.06 -13.47 18.05
N HIS A 146 7.40 -14.34 17.29
CA HIS A 146 8.06 -15.26 16.37
C HIS A 146 8.52 -14.56 15.08
N THR A 147 9.33 -15.24 14.31
CA THR A 147 9.81 -14.75 13.01
C THR A 147 8.71 -14.69 11.95
N ARG A 148 7.63 -15.46 12.15
CA ARG A 148 6.43 -15.56 11.32
C ARG A 148 5.20 -15.63 12.20
N TYR A 149 4.05 -15.23 11.69
CA TYR A 149 2.78 -15.30 12.42
C TYR A 149 2.02 -16.63 12.23
N GLY A 150 2.61 -17.60 11.53
CA GLY A 150 2.02 -18.93 11.30
C GLY A 150 2.98 -19.85 10.54
N GLU A 151 2.50 -21.05 10.20
CA GLU A 151 3.21 -22.00 9.36
C GLU A 151 3.37 -21.44 7.94
N LEU A 152 4.59 -21.47 7.40
CA LEU A 152 4.93 -20.72 6.20
C LEU A 152 4.03 -21.02 4.99
N ASP A 153 3.77 -22.29 4.72
CA ASP A 153 2.97 -22.70 3.57
C ASP A 153 1.48 -22.36 3.73
N GLU A 154 1.02 -22.06 4.95
CA GLU A 154 -0.34 -21.64 5.21
C GLU A 154 -0.54 -20.13 5.05
N ILE A 155 0.51 -19.34 5.35
CA ILE A 155 0.43 -17.87 5.42
C ILE A 155 1.04 -17.15 4.23
N ALA A 156 1.86 -17.83 3.41
CA ALA A 156 2.69 -17.17 2.40
C ALA A 156 2.75 -17.90 1.07
N TRP A 157 2.81 -17.13 -0.01
CA TRP A 157 3.28 -17.56 -1.32
C TRP A 157 4.77 -17.24 -1.43
N HIS A 158 5.60 -18.26 -1.66
CA HIS A 158 7.06 -18.14 -1.78
C HIS A 158 7.59 -19.12 -2.84
N ARG A 159 8.85 -19.04 -3.20
CA ARG A 159 9.46 -19.86 -4.26
C ARG A 159 9.13 -21.38 -4.17
N GLY A 160 8.94 -21.88 -2.98
CA GLY A 160 8.67 -23.32 -2.77
C GLY A 160 7.24 -23.74 -3.12
N ASN A 161 6.28 -22.81 -3.20
CA ASN A 161 4.87 -23.12 -3.39
C ASN A 161 4.13 -22.17 -4.34
N SER A 162 4.79 -21.12 -4.88
CA SER A 162 4.15 -20.12 -5.74
C SER A 162 4.01 -20.58 -7.20
N GLY A 163 4.76 -21.60 -7.64
CA GLY A 163 4.81 -21.96 -9.06
C GLY A 163 5.36 -20.85 -9.94
N ASP A 164 6.34 -20.09 -9.42
CA ASP A 164 6.98 -18.94 -10.08
C ASP A 164 5.99 -17.87 -10.57
N THR A 165 4.94 -17.60 -9.79
CA THR A 165 3.96 -16.55 -10.09
C THR A 165 3.47 -15.83 -8.84
N VAL A 166 3.02 -14.58 -9.01
CA VAL A 166 2.28 -13.82 -8.01
C VAL A 166 0.82 -14.29 -8.00
N HIS A 167 0.23 -14.40 -6.82
CA HIS A 167 -1.13 -14.92 -6.63
C HIS A 167 -2.13 -13.82 -6.26
N ASP A 168 -3.41 -14.12 -6.39
CA ASP A 168 -4.49 -13.26 -5.91
C ASP A 168 -4.30 -12.96 -4.42
N VAL A 169 -4.59 -11.74 -4.03
CA VAL A 169 -4.49 -11.31 -2.61
C VAL A 169 -5.48 -12.08 -1.74
N ALA A 170 -5.12 -12.23 -0.46
CA ALA A 170 -5.95 -12.83 0.57
C ALA A 170 -6.33 -14.30 0.29
N THR A 171 -5.46 -15.05 -0.36
CA THR A 171 -5.64 -16.49 -0.61
C THR A 171 -4.90 -17.37 0.41
N ARG A 172 -4.09 -16.76 1.27
CA ARG A 172 -3.42 -17.41 2.40
C ARG A 172 -3.98 -16.91 3.72
N THR A 173 -3.74 -17.66 4.80
CA THR A 173 -4.23 -17.34 6.15
C THR A 173 -3.71 -15.98 6.63
N PRO A 174 -4.59 -15.08 7.13
CA PRO A 174 -4.16 -13.80 7.67
C PRO A 174 -3.46 -13.95 9.02
N ASN A 175 -2.81 -12.89 9.47
CA ASN A 175 -2.31 -12.82 10.83
C ASN A 175 -3.43 -12.56 11.86
N GLY A 176 -3.07 -12.46 13.15
CA GLY A 176 -4.02 -12.28 14.25
C GLY A 176 -4.85 -10.99 14.20
N TRP A 177 -4.48 -10.02 13.34
CA TRP A 177 -5.22 -8.78 13.11
C TRP A 177 -5.99 -8.78 11.78
N GLY A 178 -6.04 -9.91 11.06
CA GLY A 178 -6.77 -10.02 9.79
C GLY A 178 -6.02 -9.51 8.57
N LEU A 179 -4.71 -9.27 8.68
CA LEU A 179 -3.88 -8.82 7.56
C LEU A 179 -3.34 -10.02 6.78
N HIS A 180 -3.60 -10.04 5.49
CA HIS A 180 -3.15 -11.06 4.56
C HIS A 180 -1.86 -10.64 3.84
N ASP A 181 -1.12 -11.61 3.34
CA ASP A 181 0.05 -11.43 2.47
C ASP A 181 1.14 -10.52 3.10
N MET A 182 1.19 -10.45 4.44
CA MET A 182 2.26 -9.72 5.14
C MET A 182 3.62 -10.38 4.98
N ILE A 183 3.64 -11.65 4.60
CA ILE A 183 4.84 -12.44 4.29
C ILE A 183 4.57 -13.18 2.99
N GLY A 184 5.49 -13.05 2.01
CA GLY A 184 5.38 -13.66 0.68
C GLY A 184 4.47 -12.88 -0.28
N ASN A 185 4.13 -13.49 -1.39
CA ASN A 185 3.40 -12.94 -2.52
C ASN A 185 4.15 -11.79 -3.21
N VAL A 186 4.20 -10.60 -2.61
CA VAL A 186 4.97 -9.47 -3.11
C VAL A 186 5.73 -8.76 -1.99
N TRP A 187 6.90 -8.23 -2.31
CA TRP A 187 7.55 -7.21 -1.51
C TRP A 187 6.70 -5.96 -1.47
N GLU A 188 6.77 -5.20 -0.38
CA GLU A 188 5.97 -4.00 -0.18
C GLU A 188 6.84 -2.79 0.17
N TRP A 189 6.71 -1.73 -0.64
CA TRP A 189 7.34 -0.45 -0.34
C TRP A 189 6.87 0.12 0.99
N CYS A 190 7.82 0.59 1.80
CA CYS A 190 7.60 1.42 2.97
C CYS A 190 8.04 2.87 2.71
N TRP A 191 7.62 3.79 3.56
CA TRP A 191 7.99 5.19 3.46
C TRP A 191 9.49 5.43 3.68
N ASP A 192 10.12 4.68 4.59
CA ASP A 192 11.42 4.98 5.18
C ASP A 192 12.58 4.95 4.19
N VAL A 193 13.54 5.86 4.41
CA VAL A 193 14.87 5.77 3.82
C VAL A 193 15.68 4.74 4.61
N TYR A 194 16.40 3.87 3.91
CA TYR A 194 17.12 2.78 4.56
C TYR A 194 18.32 3.25 5.39
N ASP A 195 19.24 3.95 4.77
CA ASP A 195 20.43 4.56 5.35
C ASP A 195 20.90 5.67 4.39
N PRO A 196 20.57 6.94 4.68
CA PRO A 196 20.84 8.03 3.76
C PRO A 196 22.33 8.34 3.60
N GLN A 197 23.17 7.97 4.57
CA GLN A 197 24.61 8.24 4.51
C GLN A 197 25.33 7.26 3.58
N VAL A 198 24.84 6.02 3.50
CA VAL A 198 25.48 4.95 2.71
C VAL A 198 24.79 4.76 1.35
N TYR A 199 23.45 4.83 1.32
CA TYR A 199 22.67 4.47 0.14
C TYR A 199 21.87 5.63 -0.45
N GLY A 200 22.03 6.86 0.07
CA GLY A 200 21.30 8.02 -0.42
C GLY A 200 19.78 7.83 -0.32
N PRO A 201 18.99 8.00 -1.39
CA PRO A 201 17.53 7.99 -1.35
C PRO A 201 16.90 6.60 -1.27
N TYR A 202 17.67 5.53 -1.07
CA TYR A 202 17.14 4.17 -1.12
C TYR A 202 16.04 3.96 -0.08
N ARG A 203 14.89 3.49 -0.56
CA ARG A 203 13.70 3.22 0.25
C ARG A 203 13.64 1.78 0.67
N VAL A 204 13.07 1.55 1.87
CA VAL A 204 12.86 0.22 2.44
C VAL A 204 11.69 -0.48 1.74
N PHE A 205 11.81 -1.80 1.58
CA PHE A 205 10.67 -2.68 1.28
C PHE A 205 10.76 -3.98 2.08
N ARG A 206 9.60 -4.58 2.35
CA ARG A 206 9.40 -5.62 3.35
C ARG A 206 8.58 -6.79 2.79
N GLY A 207 8.56 -7.94 3.50
CA GLY A 207 7.62 -9.04 3.31
C GLY A 207 8.16 -10.26 2.58
N ALA A 208 9.16 -10.12 1.71
CA ALA A 208 9.55 -11.09 0.69
C ALA A 208 8.46 -11.28 -0.39
N GLY A 209 8.84 -11.81 -1.55
CA GLY A 209 7.95 -12.06 -2.67
C GLY A 209 7.78 -13.55 -3.00
N ALA A 210 6.94 -13.82 -3.99
CA ALA A 210 6.64 -15.16 -4.51
C ALA A 210 7.88 -15.90 -5.04
N PHE A 211 8.91 -15.15 -5.40
CA PHE A 211 10.17 -15.69 -5.96
C PHE A 211 11.29 -15.84 -4.94
N ASP A 212 11.03 -15.48 -3.68
CA ASP A 212 12.04 -15.57 -2.61
C ASP A 212 12.05 -16.94 -1.91
N PRO A 213 13.22 -17.38 -1.45
CA PRO A 213 13.32 -18.62 -0.69
C PRO A 213 12.69 -18.49 0.71
N PRO A 214 12.23 -19.59 1.33
CA PRO A 214 11.62 -19.61 2.67
C PRO A 214 12.36 -18.83 3.76
N ARG A 215 13.68 -18.75 3.67
CA ARG A 215 14.52 -18.01 4.64
C ARG A 215 14.29 -16.48 4.59
N ALA A 216 13.85 -15.93 3.46
CA ALA A 216 13.54 -14.51 3.32
C ALA A 216 12.16 -14.17 3.88
N CYS A 217 11.24 -15.14 3.92
CA CYS A 217 9.87 -14.97 4.38
C CYS A 217 9.80 -14.85 5.91
N ARG A 218 10.11 -13.67 6.45
CA ARG A 218 10.16 -13.35 7.89
C ARG A 218 9.74 -11.90 8.10
N ALA A 219 9.06 -11.62 9.22
CA ALA A 219 8.63 -10.28 9.57
C ALA A 219 9.80 -9.28 9.62
N SER A 220 10.98 -9.68 10.10
CA SER A 220 12.18 -8.82 10.19
C SER A 220 12.95 -8.67 8.88
N CYS A 221 12.61 -9.41 7.81
CA CYS A 221 13.35 -9.33 6.56
C CYS A 221 13.10 -7.96 5.90
N ARG A 222 14.20 -7.22 5.69
CA ARG A 222 14.17 -5.89 5.05
C ARG A 222 15.11 -5.85 3.87
N ARG A 223 14.69 -5.17 2.83
CA ARG A 223 15.51 -4.84 1.65
C ARG A 223 15.37 -3.36 1.32
N LYS A 224 16.15 -2.93 0.37
CA LYS A 224 16.18 -1.54 -0.06
C LYS A 224 16.48 -1.44 -1.56
N SER A 225 15.98 -0.40 -2.18
CA SER A 225 16.39 -0.02 -3.53
C SER A 225 16.15 1.47 -3.79
N HIS A 226 16.65 1.93 -4.93
CA HIS A 226 16.40 3.28 -5.42
C HIS A 226 14.89 3.52 -5.59
N PRO A 227 14.33 4.71 -5.28
CA PRO A 227 12.89 4.98 -5.37
C PRO A 227 12.28 4.84 -6.77
N THR A 228 13.08 4.72 -7.81
CA THR A 228 12.63 4.44 -9.19
C THR A 228 12.68 2.95 -9.56
N PHE A 229 13.19 2.10 -8.68
CA PHE A 229 13.34 0.66 -8.91
C PHE A 229 12.00 -0.04 -9.07
N ARG A 230 11.93 -1.04 -9.94
CA ARG A 230 10.74 -1.84 -10.23
C ARG A 230 11.15 -3.28 -10.50
N ILE A 231 10.41 -4.24 -9.95
CA ILE A 231 10.51 -5.67 -10.28
C ILE A 231 9.13 -6.32 -10.21
N ASP A 232 9.05 -7.52 -10.72
CA ASP A 232 7.83 -8.29 -10.96
C ASP A 232 7.15 -8.85 -9.69
N ASP A 233 7.80 -8.76 -8.53
CA ASP A 233 7.23 -9.11 -7.23
C ASP A 233 7.34 -7.99 -6.19
N LEU A 234 7.37 -6.72 -6.62
CA LEU A 234 7.41 -5.56 -5.73
C LEU A 234 6.20 -4.65 -5.97
N GLY A 235 5.36 -4.55 -4.96
CA GLY A 235 4.18 -3.71 -4.89
C GLY A 235 4.16 -2.84 -3.63
N PHE A 236 2.98 -2.59 -3.08
CA PHE A 236 2.80 -1.80 -1.85
C PHE A 236 1.41 -2.03 -1.25
N ARG A 237 1.25 -1.66 0.03
CA ARG A 237 -0.07 -1.55 0.67
C ARG A 237 -0.31 -0.15 1.21
N LEU A 238 -1.56 0.14 1.52
CA LEU A 238 -1.99 1.45 1.99
C LEU A 238 -2.03 1.48 3.50
N ALA A 239 -1.60 2.61 4.04
CA ALA A 239 -1.83 3.01 5.42
C ALA A 239 -2.57 4.35 5.46
N ARG A 240 -3.05 4.71 6.65
CA ARG A 240 -3.68 5.99 6.93
C ARG A 240 -3.49 6.32 8.41
N SER A 241 -3.21 7.57 8.72
CA SER A 241 -3.16 8.04 10.11
C SER A 241 -4.56 8.00 10.75
N ALA A 242 -4.65 7.77 12.07
CA ALA A 242 -5.91 7.68 12.81
C ALA A 242 -6.55 9.06 13.01
#